data_98a35489c0daffaa1cfe35b056f02dee
#
_entry.id   98a35489c0daffaa1cfe35b056f02dee
#
_cell.length_a   1.000
_cell.length_b   1.000
_cell.length_c   1.000
_cell.angle_alpha   90.00
_cell.angle_beta   90.00
_cell.angle_gamma   90.00
#
_symmetry.space_group_name_H-M   'P 1'
#
loop_
_entity.id
_entity.type
_entity.pdbx_description
1 polymer ?
#
loop_
_entity_poly.entity_id
_entity_poly.type
_entity_poly.pdbx_seq_one_letter_code
_entity_poly.pdbx_strand_id
1 'polypeptide(L)'
;MSALFDCATARKSPDCGSNRPSIIIDGGIKTAGDMVKALAAGADFVMCGSLLAGTDESPGNLIQNPNGSLVKEYRGMASREAQMNWRGKSSSPEGIATFVNYKGSVNDILDDLIGNIKSGLSYSGARSLRQLREKAQFVLQSSAGMNESFTHILHRNAK
;
A
#
# COMPACT_ATOMS: atom_id res chain seq x y z
N MET A 1 7.64 -9.16 0.99
CA MET A 1 8.45 -9.26 -0.27
C MET A 1 8.80 -10.71 -0.63
N SER A 2 9.32 -11.56 0.28
CA SER A 2 9.66 -12.96 0.01
C SER A 2 8.50 -13.72 -0.65
N ALA A 3 7.32 -13.75 -0.04
CA ALA A 3 6.13 -14.41 -0.61
C ALA A 3 5.80 -13.92 -2.04
N LEU A 4 6.00 -12.61 -2.33
CA LEU A 4 5.76 -12.08 -3.67
C LEU A 4 6.79 -12.64 -4.68
N PHE A 5 8.06 -12.74 -4.31
CA PHE A 5 9.08 -13.37 -5.16
C PHE A 5 8.78 -14.84 -5.42
N ASP A 6 8.32 -15.58 -4.40
CA ASP A 6 7.95 -16.98 -4.54
C ASP A 6 6.76 -17.14 -5.50
N CYS A 7 5.70 -16.34 -5.35
CA CYS A 7 4.56 -16.32 -6.25
C CYS A 7 4.96 -15.92 -7.68
N ALA A 8 5.81 -14.89 -7.85
CA ALA A 8 6.27 -14.45 -9.15
C ALA A 8 7.12 -15.51 -9.84
N THR A 9 7.89 -16.29 -9.08
CA THR A 9 8.68 -17.41 -9.57
C THR A 9 7.78 -18.60 -9.96
N ALA A 10 6.86 -18.98 -9.07
CA ALA A 10 5.91 -20.06 -9.34
C ALA A 10 5.06 -19.79 -10.60
N ARG A 11 4.61 -18.53 -10.80
CA ARG A 11 3.88 -18.14 -12.03
C ARG A 11 4.66 -18.36 -13.32
N LYS A 12 5.99 -18.40 -13.28
CA LYS A 12 6.83 -18.66 -14.45
C LYS A 12 6.99 -20.16 -14.73
N SER A 13 6.57 -21.03 -13.80
CA SER A 13 6.66 -22.48 -13.99
C SER A 13 5.85 -22.92 -15.21
N PRO A 14 6.33 -23.95 -15.95
CA PRO A 14 5.57 -24.59 -17.02
C PRO A 14 4.20 -25.10 -16.57
N ASP A 15 4.07 -25.50 -15.29
CA ASP A 15 2.84 -26.02 -14.71
C ASP A 15 1.70 -24.99 -14.67
N CYS A 16 2.01 -23.70 -14.72
CA CYS A 16 0.99 -22.65 -14.81
C CYS A 16 0.33 -22.52 -16.19
N GLY A 17 0.81 -23.25 -17.18
CA GLY A 17 0.27 -23.24 -18.55
C GLY A 17 0.36 -21.87 -19.23
N SER A 18 -0.50 -21.65 -20.24
CA SER A 18 -0.57 -20.40 -20.99
C SER A 18 -1.35 -19.29 -20.28
N ASN A 19 -2.29 -19.65 -19.40
CA ASN A 19 -3.16 -18.71 -18.69
C ASN A 19 -2.56 -18.39 -17.30
N ARG A 20 -1.54 -17.55 -17.26
CA ARG A 20 -0.85 -17.18 -16.02
C ARG A 20 -1.72 -16.22 -15.18
N PRO A 21 -2.00 -16.55 -13.90
CA PRO A 21 -2.79 -15.68 -13.04
C PRO A 21 -2.08 -14.36 -12.76
N SER A 22 -2.85 -13.27 -12.62
CA SER A 22 -2.33 -12.00 -12.12
C SER A 22 -2.03 -12.10 -10.63
N ILE A 23 -0.99 -11.40 -10.19
CA ILE A 23 -0.60 -11.32 -8.78
C ILE A 23 -1.02 -9.96 -8.24
N ILE A 24 -1.87 -9.98 -7.21
CA ILE A 24 -2.25 -8.80 -6.44
C ILE A 24 -1.52 -8.89 -5.11
N ILE A 25 -0.71 -7.88 -4.78
CA ILE A 25 -0.11 -7.76 -3.46
C ILE A 25 -1.08 -7.04 -2.53
N ASP A 26 -1.43 -7.67 -1.42
CA ASP A 26 -2.30 -7.12 -0.39
C ASP A 26 -1.56 -7.02 0.94
N GLY A 27 -1.66 -5.87 1.58
CA GLY A 27 -1.06 -5.58 2.87
C GLY A 27 0.35 -4.98 2.81
N GLY A 28 0.64 -4.16 3.82
CA GLY A 28 1.96 -3.56 4.04
C GLY A 28 2.35 -2.40 3.12
N ILE A 29 1.49 -1.98 2.20
CA ILE A 29 1.73 -0.85 1.30
C ILE A 29 1.38 0.46 2.01
N LYS A 30 2.39 1.28 2.26
CA LYS A 30 2.26 2.57 2.95
C LYS A 30 2.67 3.76 2.10
N THR A 31 3.50 3.54 1.09
CA THR A 31 4.09 4.59 0.25
C THR A 31 4.11 4.18 -1.22
N ALA A 32 4.26 5.15 -2.11
CA ALA A 32 4.49 4.88 -3.53
C ALA A 32 5.79 4.06 -3.76
N GLY A 33 6.80 4.23 -2.91
CA GLY A 33 8.02 3.43 -2.95
C GLY A 33 7.76 1.94 -2.68
N ASP A 34 6.82 1.61 -1.79
CA ASP A 34 6.40 0.23 -1.57
C ASP A 34 5.69 -0.33 -2.80
N MET A 35 4.86 0.48 -3.48
CA MET A 35 4.21 0.10 -4.73
C MET A 35 5.23 -0.18 -5.83
N VAL A 36 6.23 0.71 -6.02
CA VAL A 36 7.29 0.52 -7.01
C VAL A 36 8.07 -0.77 -6.74
N LYS A 37 8.43 -1.03 -5.48
CA LYS A 37 9.10 -2.27 -5.08
C LYS A 37 8.24 -3.51 -5.39
N ALA A 38 6.95 -3.46 -5.08
CA ALA A 38 6.02 -4.55 -5.33
C ALA A 38 5.87 -4.83 -6.84
N LEU A 39 5.68 -3.79 -7.64
CA LEU A 39 5.56 -3.88 -9.09
C LEU A 39 6.85 -4.39 -9.74
N ALA A 40 8.01 -3.94 -9.25
CA ALA A 40 9.32 -4.42 -9.68
C ALA A 40 9.53 -5.91 -9.36
N ALA A 41 9.06 -6.36 -8.19
CA ALA A 41 9.14 -7.75 -7.74
C ALA A 41 8.17 -8.71 -8.46
N GLY A 42 7.27 -8.21 -9.29
CA GLY A 42 6.40 -9.02 -10.15
C GLY A 42 4.92 -8.95 -9.84
N ALA A 43 4.47 -8.10 -8.91
CA ALA A 43 3.04 -7.83 -8.74
C ALA A 43 2.46 -7.15 -9.99
N ASP A 44 1.24 -7.50 -10.37
CA ASP A 44 0.51 -6.85 -11.45
C ASP A 44 -0.38 -5.73 -10.89
N PHE A 45 -0.90 -5.90 -9.69
CA PHE A 45 -1.74 -4.96 -8.98
C PHE A 45 -1.31 -4.82 -7.53
N VAL A 46 -1.70 -3.68 -6.94
CA VAL A 46 -1.44 -3.35 -5.54
C VAL A 46 -2.76 -3.05 -4.86
N MET A 47 -3.04 -3.72 -3.74
CA MET A 47 -4.20 -3.44 -2.91
C MET A 47 -3.87 -2.36 -1.89
N CYS A 48 -4.64 -1.26 -1.91
CA CYS A 48 -4.47 -0.13 -1.02
C CYS A 48 -5.64 -0.06 -0.03
N GLY A 49 -5.38 -0.30 1.24
CA GLY A 49 -6.34 -0.11 2.33
C GLY A 49 -6.14 1.23 3.03
N SER A 50 -5.25 1.25 4.02
CA SER A 50 -5.01 2.42 4.88
C SER A 50 -4.52 3.66 4.15
N LEU A 51 -3.92 3.53 2.97
CA LEU A 51 -3.54 4.68 2.13
C LEU A 51 -4.75 5.53 1.74
N LEU A 52 -5.86 4.89 1.38
CA LEU A 52 -7.09 5.55 0.92
C LEU A 52 -8.09 5.75 2.06
N ALA A 53 -7.85 5.17 3.23
CA ALA A 53 -8.68 5.40 4.41
C ALA A 53 -8.59 6.86 4.87
N GLY A 54 -9.71 7.44 5.27
CA GLY A 54 -9.80 8.83 5.71
C GLY A 54 -10.04 9.85 4.59
N THR A 55 -10.18 9.41 3.34
CA THR A 55 -10.57 10.29 2.23
C THR A 55 -12.07 10.60 2.22
N ASP A 56 -12.49 11.60 1.47
CA ASP A 56 -13.91 11.96 1.31
C ASP A 56 -14.73 10.77 0.82
N GLU A 57 -14.19 10.04 -0.15
CA GLU A 57 -14.84 8.93 -0.84
C GLU A 57 -14.80 7.62 -0.04
N SER A 58 -13.92 7.52 0.98
CA SER A 58 -13.88 6.33 1.84
C SER A 58 -15.10 6.29 2.77
N PRO A 59 -15.64 5.11 3.11
CA PRO A 59 -16.72 4.99 4.07
C PRO A 59 -16.28 5.42 5.48
N GLY A 60 -17.25 5.69 6.35
CA GLY A 60 -17.05 6.10 7.74
C GLY A 60 -17.41 7.57 7.95
N ASN A 61 -17.86 7.86 9.17
CA ASN A 61 -18.27 9.20 9.57
C ASN A 61 -17.05 10.09 9.80
N LEU A 62 -17.15 11.35 9.36
CA LEU A 62 -16.19 12.39 9.71
C LEU A 62 -16.50 12.89 11.11
N ILE A 63 -15.52 12.88 11.99
CA ILE A 63 -15.63 13.28 13.39
C ILE A 63 -14.58 14.33 13.70
N GLN A 64 -14.97 15.35 14.44
CA GLN A 64 -14.00 16.32 14.95
C GLN A 64 -13.62 15.95 16.39
N ASN A 65 -12.34 15.77 16.63
CA ASN A 65 -11.77 15.53 17.95
C ASN A 65 -11.81 16.81 18.79
N PRO A 66 -11.75 16.70 20.13
CA PRO A 66 -11.71 17.87 21.03
C PRO A 66 -10.54 18.83 20.76
N ASN A 67 -9.46 18.36 20.18
CA ASN A 67 -8.31 19.17 19.76
C ASN A 67 -8.49 19.86 18.40
N GLY A 68 -9.68 19.74 17.78
CA GLY A 68 -10.01 20.33 16.49
C GLY A 68 -9.59 19.51 15.27
N SER A 69 -8.85 18.40 15.42
CA SER A 69 -8.46 17.56 14.31
C SER A 69 -9.66 16.76 13.75
N LEU A 70 -9.70 16.59 12.43
CA LEU A 70 -10.70 15.79 11.75
C LEU A 70 -10.20 14.36 11.58
N VAL A 71 -11.04 13.39 11.92
CA VAL A 71 -10.77 11.96 11.76
C VAL A 71 -11.97 11.27 11.11
N LYS A 72 -11.71 10.14 10.42
CA LYS A 72 -12.76 9.26 9.92
C LYS A 72 -12.66 7.89 10.59
N GLU A 73 -13.80 7.30 10.82
CA GLU A 73 -13.88 5.90 11.23
C GLU A 73 -13.32 5.01 10.11
N TYR A 74 -12.39 4.13 10.47
CA TYR A 74 -11.81 3.14 9.58
C TYR A 74 -11.99 1.74 10.15
N ARG A 75 -12.46 0.82 9.30
CA ARG A 75 -12.59 -0.58 9.67
C ARG A 75 -12.33 -1.48 8.47
N GLY A 76 -11.59 -2.56 8.68
CA GLY A 76 -11.48 -3.62 7.70
C GLY A 76 -12.80 -4.36 7.52
N MET A 77 -13.09 -4.86 6.32
CA MET A 77 -14.32 -5.64 6.03
C MET A 77 -14.43 -6.91 6.87
N ALA A 78 -13.31 -7.47 7.32
CA ALA A 78 -13.27 -8.62 8.21
C ALA A 78 -13.38 -8.24 9.70
N SER A 79 -13.50 -6.95 10.05
CA SER A 79 -13.73 -6.53 11.43
C SER A 79 -15.12 -6.95 11.93
N ARG A 80 -15.24 -7.12 13.25
CA ARG A 80 -16.52 -7.48 13.88
C ARG A 80 -17.63 -6.50 13.54
N GLU A 81 -17.31 -5.20 13.60
CA GLU A 81 -18.23 -4.11 13.35
C GLU A 81 -18.75 -4.12 11.91
N ALA A 82 -17.83 -4.32 10.94
CA ALA A 82 -18.20 -4.40 9.55
C ALA A 82 -19.07 -5.62 9.25
N GLN A 83 -18.75 -6.79 9.83
CA GLN A 83 -19.52 -8.01 9.66
C GLN A 83 -20.93 -7.87 10.29
N MET A 84 -21.03 -7.28 11.49
CA MET A 84 -22.32 -7.04 12.15
C MET A 84 -23.21 -6.10 11.33
N ASN A 85 -22.65 -5.02 10.78
CA ASN A 85 -23.41 -4.07 9.98
C ASN A 85 -23.86 -4.64 8.64
N TRP A 86 -23.05 -5.51 8.04
CA TRP A 86 -23.35 -6.07 6.71
C TRP A 86 -24.20 -7.34 6.77
N ARG A 87 -23.85 -8.27 7.68
CA ARG A 87 -24.45 -9.62 7.74
C ARG A 87 -25.35 -9.83 8.96
N GLY A 88 -25.42 -8.89 9.89
CA GLY A 88 -26.12 -9.03 11.17
C GLY A 88 -25.48 -10.04 12.14
N LYS A 89 -24.37 -10.66 11.76
CA LYS A 89 -23.63 -11.62 12.58
C LYS A 89 -22.14 -11.53 12.29
N SER A 90 -21.31 -11.81 13.29
CA SER A 90 -19.87 -11.90 13.17
C SER A 90 -19.41 -13.35 13.27
N SER A 91 -18.52 -13.76 12.37
CA SER A 91 -17.85 -15.07 12.39
C SER A 91 -16.38 -14.88 12.07
N SER A 92 -15.51 -15.40 12.93
CA SER A 92 -14.04 -15.29 12.80
C SER A 92 -13.58 -13.86 12.45
N PRO A 93 -13.83 -12.86 13.33
CA PRO A 93 -13.48 -11.48 13.02
C PRO A 93 -11.97 -11.33 12.95
N GLU A 94 -11.50 -10.86 11.80
CA GLU A 94 -10.11 -10.48 11.55
C GLU A 94 -10.11 -9.02 11.12
N GLY A 95 -9.36 -8.17 11.79
CA GLY A 95 -9.28 -6.76 11.44
C GLY A 95 -9.64 -5.84 12.60
N ILE A 96 -9.29 -4.58 12.42
CA ILE A 96 -9.34 -3.53 13.42
C ILE A 96 -10.36 -2.49 12.99
N ALA A 97 -11.18 -2.01 13.94
CA ALA A 97 -11.92 -0.76 13.83
C ALA A 97 -11.13 0.32 14.59
N THR A 98 -10.85 1.41 13.95
CA THR A 98 -10.08 2.53 14.51
C THR A 98 -10.45 3.84 13.83
N PHE A 99 -9.81 4.93 14.26
CA PHE A 99 -9.92 6.23 13.59
C PHE A 99 -8.62 6.55 12.85
N VAL A 100 -8.75 7.16 11.69
CA VAL A 100 -7.64 7.64 10.89
C VAL A 100 -7.81 9.13 10.62
N ASN A 101 -6.71 9.85 10.44
CA ASN A 101 -6.77 11.25 10.10
C ASN A 101 -7.52 11.44 8.77
N TYR A 102 -8.35 12.48 8.72
CA TYR A 102 -8.98 12.92 7.49
C TYR A 102 -7.93 13.44 6.51
N LYS A 103 -8.09 13.09 5.23
CA LYS A 103 -7.09 13.33 4.18
C LYS A 103 -7.61 14.13 2.99
N GLY A 104 -8.89 14.53 2.98
CA GLY A 104 -9.50 15.21 1.84
C GLY A 104 -9.82 14.26 0.68
N SER A 105 -9.76 14.77 -0.54
CA SER A 105 -10.11 14.02 -1.74
C SER A 105 -9.13 12.88 -2.04
N VAL A 106 -9.65 11.75 -2.48
CA VAL A 106 -8.85 10.62 -2.97
C VAL A 106 -8.04 10.99 -4.21
N ASN A 107 -8.51 11.95 -5.01
CA ASN A 107 -7.82 12.36 -6.23
C ASN A 107 -6.44 12.95 -5.93
N ASP A 108 -6.31 13.76 -4.89
CA ASP A 108 -5.03 14.35 -4.49
C ASP A 108 -4.02 13.26 -4.12
N ILE A 109 -4.49 12.24 -3.39
CA ILE A 109 -3.65 11.10 -3.01
C ILE A 109 -3.24 10.28 -4.24
N LEU A 110 -4.17 10.04 -5.17
CA LEU A 110 -3.88 9.27 -6.38
C LEU A 110 -2.89 10.00 -7.30
N ASP A 111 -3.01 11.31 -7.44
CA ASP A 111 -2.10 12.11 -8.23
C ASP A 111 -0.68 12.09 -7.66
N ASP A 112 -0.55 12.23 -6.34
CA ASP A 112 0.73 12.09 -5.63
C ASP A 112 1.33 10.68 -5.81
N LEU A 113 0.53 9.63 -5.65
CA LEU A 113 0.99 8.26 -5.83
C LEU A 113 1.46 7.99 -7.26
N ILE A 114 0.69 8.45 -8.27
CA ILE A 114 1.03 8.30 -9.68
C ILE A 114 2.32 9.06 -10.00
N GLY A 115 2.46 10.29 -9.53
CA GLY A 115 3.66 11.10 -9.69
C GLY A 115 4.90 10.41 -9.13
N ASN A 116 4.80 9.89 -7.92
CA ASN A 116 5.89 9.19 -7.25
C ASN A 116 6.22 7.83 -7.88
N ILE A 117 5.21 7.10 -8.39
CA ILE A 117 5.45 5.85 -9.15
C ILE A 117 6.20 6.16 -10.45
N LYS A 118 5.81 7.20 -11.19
CA LYS A 118 6.52 7.66 -12.38
C LYS A 118 7.97 8.03 -12.08
N SER A 119 8.21 8.71 -10.96
CA SER A 119 9.56 9.02 -10.47
C SER A 119 10.36 7.74 -10.18
N GLY A 120 9.75 6.75 -9.53
CA GLY A 120 10.38 5.46 -9.27
C GLY A 120 10.77 4.71 -10.54
N LEU A 121 9.92 4.73 -11.58
CA LEU A 121 10.26 4.19 -12.90
C LEU A 121 11.45 4.95 -13.51
N SER A 122 11.44 6.27 -13.45
CA SER A 122 12.50 7.13 -13.98
C SER A 122 13.84 6.83 -13.33
N TYR A 123 13.89 6.75 -11.99
CA TYR A 123 15.12 6.40 -11.26
C TYR A 123 15.65 4.99 -11.59
N SER A 124 14.75 4.07 -11.94
CA SER A 124 15.11 2.72 -12.39
C SER A 124 15.47 2.67 -13.88
N GLY A 125 15.45 3.77 -14.60
CA GLY A 125 15.68 3.84 -16.05
C GLY A 125 14.60 3.08 -16.85
N ALA A 126 13.40 2.94 -16.32
CA ALA A 126 12.31 2.17 -16.91
C ALA A 126 11.22 3.12 -17.44
N ARG A 127 10.65 2.79 -18.61
CA ARG A 127 9.52 3.50 -19.23
C ARG A 127 8.22 2.70 -19.19
N SER A 128 8.26 1.51 -18.61
CA SER A 128 7.09 0.62 -18.45
C SER A 128 7.32 -0.32 -17.27
N LEU A 129 6.24 -0.93 -16.75
CA LEU A 129 6.33 -1.94 -15.69
C LEU A 129 7.14 -3.16 -16.15
N ARG A 130 7.08 -3.52 -17.43
CA ARG A 130 7.93 -4.59 -17.98
C ARG A 130 9.39 -4.25 -17.83
N GLN A 131 9.80 -3.06 -18.28
CA GLN A 131 11.19 -2.61 -18.17
C GLN A 131 11.63 -2.47 -16.70
N LEU A 132 10.72 -2.03 -15.81
CA LEU A 132 10.99 -1.97 -14.38
C LEU A 132 11.35 -3.38 -13.84
N ARG A 133 10.56 -4.40 -14.17
CA ARG A 133 10.83 -5.79 -13.76
C ARG A 133 12.10 -6.37 -14.33
N GLU A 134 12.49 -5.97 -15.55
CA GLU A 134 13.70 -6.43 -16.21
C GLU A 134 14.96 -5.78 -15.64
N LYS A 135 14.87 -4.52 -15.22
CA LYS A 135 16.03 -3.71 -14.79
C LYS A 135 16.23 -3.64 -13.28
N ALA A 136 15.15 -3.84 -12.51
CA ALA A 136 15.20 -3.67 -11.07
C ALA A 136 16.15 -4.66 -10.41
N GLN A 137 17.00 -4.14 -9.53
CA GLN A 137 17.88 -4.93 -8.69
C GLN A 137 17.51 -4.66 -7.23
N PHE A 138 17.34 -5.73 -6.48
CA PHE A 138 17.02 -5.66 -5.06
C PHE A 138 18.28 -5.93 -4.25
N VAL A 139 18.50 -5.06 -3.25
CA VAL A 139 19.58 -5.23 -2.29
C VAL A 139 19.02 -5.33 -0.88
N LEU A 140 19.66 -6.14 -0.04
CA LEU A 140 19.34 -6.14 1.39
C LEU A 140 19.97 -4.92 2.03
N GLN A 141 19.17 -4.17 2.74
CA GLN A 141 19.60 -3.01 3.49
C GLN A 141 19.67 -3.32 4.98
N SER A 142 20.77 -2.99 5.63
CA SER A 142 20.88 -3.10 7.08
C SER A 142 20.02 -2.04 7.77
N SER A 143 19.72 -2.23 9.06
CA SER A 143 19.00 -1.23 9.86
C SER A 143 19.74 0.12 9.90
N ALA A 144 21.07 0.10 9.95
CA ALA A 144 21.87 1.32 9.92
C ALA A 144 21.75 2.03 8.55
N GLY A 145 21.85 1.29 7.44
CA GLY A 145 21.64 1.85 6.09
C GLY A 145 20.22 2.36 5.88
N MET A 146 19.22 1.69 6.46
CA MET A 146 17.84 2.17 6.41
C MET A 146 17.67 3.50 7.16
N ASN A 147 18.25 3.65 8.35
CA ASN A 147 18.23 4.89 9.10
C ASN A 147 18.94 6.01 8.35
N GLU A 148 20.07 5.73 7.72
CA GLU A 148 20.82 6.70 6.92
C GLU A 148 20.08 7.14 5.65
N SER A 149 19.18 6.30 5.13
CA SER A 149 18.37 6.64 3.95
C SER A 149 17.17 7.55 4.24
N PHE A 150 16.86 7.83 5.51
CA PHE A 150 15.81 8.78 5.86
C PHE A 150 16.26 10.24 5.64
N THR A 151 15.30 11.11 5.40
CA THR A 151 15.54 12.54 5.21
C THR A 151 15.96 13.18 6.53
N HIS A 152 17.24 13.51 6.69
CA HIS A 152 17.81 14.09 7.93
C HIS A 152 17.19 15.44 8.33
N ILE A 153 16.64 16.20 7.39
CA ILE A 153 15.98 17.49 7.64
C ILE A 153 14.77 17.36 8.57
N LEU A 154 14.03 16.23 8.52
CA LEU A 154 12.81 16.05 9.31
C LEU A 154 13.08 15.79 10.80
N HIS A 155 14.31 15.43 11.19
CA HIS A 155 14.67 15.19 12.59
C HIS A 155 15.02 16.44 13.38
N ARG A 156 15.16 17.61 12.73
CA ARG A 156 15.52 18.87 13.41
C ARG A 156 14.36 19.56 14.14
N ASN A 157 13.12 19.19 13.86
CA ASN A 157 11.92 19.84 14.42
C ASN A 157 11.14 18.97 15.42
N ALA A 158 11.66 17.81 15.82
CA ALA A 158 11.10 17.00 16.90
C ALA A 158 11.81 17.37 18.23
N LYS A 159 11.50 18.57 18.76
CA LYS A 159 11.74 18.95 20.16
C LYS A 159 10.41 19.40 20.75
#